data_28b17fedec89a7bdc43384923d65f254
#
_entry.id   28b17fedec89a7bdc43384923d65f254
#
_cell.length_a   1.000
_cell.length_b   1.000
_cell.length_c   1.000
_cell.angle_alpha   90.00
_cell.angle_beta   90.00
_cell.angle_gamma   90.00
#
_symmetry.space_group_name_H-M   'P 1'
#
loop_
_entity.id
_entity.type
_entity.pdbx_description
1 polymer ?
#
loop_
_entity_poly.entity_id
_entity_poly.type
_entity_poly.pdbx_seq_one_letter_code
_entity_poly.pdbx_strand_id
1 'polypeptide(L)'
;MRALQGIRIVDLTRVVAGPYCTYQLALMGADCVKLEHIGRGDPVRHSGAGTDSYYWDRGMATNFLPQNANKRSVTVNLKDPRGQEIVRKLVERADVLVENFRGGVMDSLGLGYGAMSALNPALIYCSLTAYGQSGPKGRHTAYDGVVQAAAGMMSVTGTPATGPLNGGPPTTDDAPGIAQTRIDAGEPG
;
A
#
# COMPACT_ATOMS: atom_id res chain seq x y z
N MET A 1 -5.18 6.08 -26.06
CA MET A 1 -5.48 6.74 -24.76
C MET A 1 -5.56 5.64 -23.72
N ARG A 2 -4.87 5.77 -22.57
CA ARG A 2 -4.95 4.79 -21.47
C ARG A 2 -6.07 5.21 -20.51
N ALA A 3 -6.76 4.24 -19.88
CA ALA A 3 -7.97 4.49 -19.10
C ALA A 3 -7.79 5.52 -17.95
N LEU A 4 -6.62 5.53 -17.31
CA LEU A 4 -6.29 6.44 -16.19
C LEU A 4 -5.24 7.49 -16.57
N GLN A 5 -5.12 7.79 -17.86
CA GLN A 5 -4.17 8.83 -18.31
C GLN A 5 -4.56 10.20 -17.72
N GLY A 6 -3.62 10.84 -17.04
CA GLY A 6 -3.82 12.13 -16.37
C GLY A 6 -4.14 12.04 -14.89
N ILE A 7 -4.52 10.85 -14.38
CA ILE A 7 -4.71 10.62 -12.94
C ILE A 7 -3.36 10.56 -12.23
N ARG A 8 -3.22 11.31 -11.14
CA ARG A 8 -2.00 11.43 -10.32
C ARG A 8 -2.18 10.74 -8.97
N ILE A 9 -1.29 9.80 -8.68
CA ILE A 9 -1.33 8.98 -7.47
C ILE A 9 -0.12 9.28 -6.59
N VAL A 10 -0.36 9.59 -5.33
CA VAL A 10 0.66 9.60 -4.26
C VAL A 10 0.59 8.25 -3.55
N ASP A 11 1.65 7.46 -3.70
CA ASP A 11 1.76 6.11 -3.18
C ASP A 11 2.66 6.09 -1.95
N LEU A 12 2.08 5.97 -0.76
CA LEU A 12 2.78 5.80 0.54
C LEU A 12 2.85 4.34 0.98
N THR A 13 2.48 3.42 0.10
CA THR A 13 2.36 2.00 0.44
C THR A 13 3.70 1.28 0.50
N ARG A 14 3.70 0.12 1.16
CA ARG A 14 4.87 -0.74 1.37
C ARG A 14 4.51 -2.21 1.23
N VAL A 15 5.52 -3.02 1.01
CA VAL A 15 5.50 -4.47 0.96
C VAL A 15 4.74 -4.99 -0.27
N VAL A 16 3.49 -5.47 -0.16
CA VAL A 16 2.77 -6.14 -1.27
C VAL A 16 1.45 -5.45 -1.59
N ALA A 17 0.46 -5.55 -0.72
CA ALA A 17 -0.94 -5.21 -1.00
C ALA A 17 -1.14 -3.81 -1.63
N GLY A 18 -0.63 -2.78 -0.97
CA GLY A 18 -0.72 -1.41 -1.47
C GLY A 18 0.10 -1.16 -2.73
N PRO A 19 1.39 -1.57 -2.78
CA PRO A 19 2.18 -1.44 -3.99
C PRO A 19 1.58 -2.14 -5.20
N TYR A 20 0.97 -3.31 -5.02
CA TYR A 20 0.27 -4.02 -6.10
C TYR A 20 -0.94 -3.23 -6.62
N CYS A 21 -1.76 -2.67 -5.71
CA CYS A 21 -2.87 -1.80 -6.07
C CYS A 21 -2.42 -0.63 -6.95
N THR A 22 -1.46 0.16 -6.48
CA THR A 22 -0.97 1.34 -7.22
C THR A 22 -0.23 0.96 -8.50
N TYR A 23 0.38 -0.22 -8.57
CA TYR A 23 0.96 -0.78 -9.79
C TYR A 23 -0.11 -1.05 -10.85
N GLN A 24 -1.25 -1.68 -10.49
CA GLN A 24 -2.35 -1.92 -11.43
C GLN A 24 -2.88 -0.59 -12.00
N LEU A 25 -3.03 0.43 -11.18
CA LEU A 25 -3.45 1.76 -11.63
C LEU A 25 -2.40 2.40 -12.55
N ALA A 26 -1.11 2.24 -12.25
CA ALA A 26 -0.02 2.72 -13.10
C ALA A 26 0.04 1.99 -14.46
N LEU A 27 -0.28 0.70 -14.51
CA LEU A 27 -0.42 -0.04 -15.78
C LEU A 27 -1.56 0.51 -16.64
N MET A 28 -2.65 0.96 -16.01
CA MET A 28 -3.77 1.61 -16.71
C MET A 28 -3.47 3.06 -17.13
N GLY A 29 -2.29 3.57 -16.81
CA GLY A 29 -1.78 4.87 -17.28
C GLY A 29 -1.77 6.00 -16.28
N ALA A 30 -2.08 5.74 -15.01
CA ALA A 30 -1.93 6.73 -13.96
C ALA A 30 -0.45 7.12 -13.73
N ASP A 31 -0.21 8.38 -13.39
CA ASP A 31 1.10 8.90 -12.99
C ASP A 31 1.30 8.66 -11.49
N CYS A 32 2.07 7.64 -11.13
CA CYS A 32 2.25 7.20 -9.77
C CYS A 32 3.60 7.63 -9.20
N VAL A 33 3.58 8.38 -8.09
CA VAL A 33 4.77 8.77 -7.32
C VAL A 33 4.80 8.00 -6.02
N LYS A 34 5.73 7.04 -5.91
CA LYS A 34 5.95 6.25 -4.70
C LYS A 34 6.87 7.00 -3.74
N LEU A 35 6.39 7.23 -2.52
CA LEU A 35 7.16 7.84 -1.45
C LEU A 35 7.78 6.76 -0.55
N GLU A 36 9.09 6.80 -0.41
CA GLU A 36 9.85 5.77 0.27
C GLU A 36 10.68 6.33 1.42
N HIS A 37 11.08 5.47 2.35
CA HIS A 37 11.94 5.87 3.46
C HIS A 37 13.35 6.22 2.95
N ILE A 38 13.92 7.31 3.46
CA ILE A 38 15.31 7.72 3.15
C ILE A 38 16.28 6.59 3.54
N GLY A 39 17.17 6.23 2.63
CA GLY A 39 18.26 5.26 2.81
C GLY A 39 17.86 3.80 2.74
N ARG A 40 16.62 3.43 3.11
CA ARG A 40 16.18 2.02 3.09
C ARG A 40 15.20 1.69 1.97
N GLY A 41 14.43 2.67 1.52
CA GLY A 41 13.34 2.46 0.57
C GLY A 41 12.20 1.62 1.15
N ASP A 42 11.52 0.92 0.26
CA ASP A 42 10.55 -0.11 0.62
C ASP A 42 11.29 -1.36 1.15
N PRO A 43 10.82 -2.00 2.26
CA PRO A 43 11.45 -3.21 2.79
C PRO A 43 11.66 -4.33 1.77
N VAL A 44 10.79 -4.46 0.77
CA VAL A 44 10.89 -5.51 -0.25
C VAL A 44 11.94 -5.24 -1.34
N ARG A 45 12.60 -4.08 -1.33
CA ARG A 45 13.75 -3.81 -2.21
C ARG A 45 14.92 -4.78 -2.00
N HIS A 46 14.99 -5.35 -0.79
CA HIS A 46 16.01 -6.31 -0.38
C HIS A 46 15.33 -7.58 0.19
N SER A 47 14.28 -8.08 -0.47
CA SER A 47 13.51 -9.24 -0.04
C SER A 47 13.12 -10.11 -1.24
N GLY A 48 13.11 -11.43 -1.04
CA GLY A 48 12.73 -12.40 -2.06
C GLY A 48 13.66 -13.60 -2.09
N ALA A 49 13.15 -14.69 -2.68
CA ALA A 49 13.94 -15.90 -2.91
C ALA A 49 14.75 -15.74 -4.21
N GLY A 50 15.97 -16.21 -4.19
CA GLY A 50 16.86 -16.13 -5.33
C GLY A 50 17.64 -14.81 -5.32
N THR A 51 18.76 -14.86 -4.68
CA THR A 51 19.74 -13.79 -4.62
C THR A 51 20.49 -13.73 -5.94
N ASP A 52 19.84 -13.31 -7.02
CA ASP A 52 20.60 -12.70 -8.09
C ASP A 52 21.18 -11.40 -7.52
N SER A 53 22.47 -11.44 -7.17
CA SER A 53 23.19 -10.33 -6.57
C SER A 53 23.04 -9.04 -7.40
N TYR A 54 22.90 -9.16 -8.73
CA TYR A 54 22.74 -8.01 -9.61
C TYR A 54 21.52 -7.15 -9.26
N TYR A 55 20.35 -7.74 -9.04
CA TYR A 55 19.13 -7.01 -8.70
C TYR A 55 19.08 -6.66 -7.21
N TRP A 56 19.53 -7.57 -6.34
CA TRP A 56 19.56 -7.38 -4.91
C TRP A 56 20.43 -6.18 -4.50
N ASP A 57 21.66 -6.12 -5.02
CA ASP A 57 22.62 -5.06 -4.70
C ASP A 57 22.14 -3.67 -5.16
N ARG A 58 21.21 -3.63 -6.11
CA ARG A 58 20.59 -2.40 -6.62
C ARG A 58 19.26 -2.07 -5.96
N GLY A 59 18.85 -2.80 -4.93
CA GLY A 59 17.55 -2.60 -4.29
C GLY A 59 16.37 -2.88 -5.23
N MET A 60 16.55 -3.81 -6.15
CA MET A 60 15.57 -4.23 -7.16
C MET A 60 15.25 -5.72 -7.04
N ALA A 61 15.09 -6.22 -5.80
CA ALA A 61 14.80 -7.62 -5.55
C ALA A 61 13.50 -8.09 -6.21
N THR A 62 13.38 -9.42 -6.36
CA THR A 62 12.26 -10.07 -7.07
C THR A 62 10.89 -9.76 -6.47
N ASN A 63 10.81 -9.42 -5.19
CA ASN A 63 9.54 -8.99 -4.55
C ASN A 63 9.24 -7.51 -4.77
N PHE A 64 10.20 -6.70 -5.21
CA PHE A 64 9.99 -5.27 -5.45
C PHE A 64 9.54 -4.98 -6.88
N LEU A 65 10.23 -5.55 -7.87
CA LEU A 65 10.02 -5.22 -9.28
C LEU A 65 8.60 -5.46 -9.79
N PRO A 66 7.94 -6.60 -9.49
CA PRO A 66 6.62 -6.92 -10.04
C PRO A 66 5.51 -5.98 -9.58
N GLN A 67 5.75 -5.20 -8.53
CA GLN A 67 4.71 -4.37 -7.90
C GLN A 67 5.02 -2.87 -8.00
N ASN A 68 6.14 -2.50 -8.62
CA ASN A 68 6.59 -1.11 -8.64
C ASN A 68 7.01 -0.61 -10.02
N ALA A 69 6.80 -1.38 -11.07
CA ALA A 69 7.02 -0.92 -12.43
C ALA A 69 6.11 0.29 -12.75
N ASN A 70 6.56 1.16 -13.65
CA ASN A 70 5.88 2.40 -14.05
C ASN A 70 5.67 3.44 -12.93
N LYS A 71 6.27 3.27 -11.76
CA LYS A 71 6.22 4.28 -10.69
C LYS A 71 7.50 5.12 -10.68
N ARG A 72 7.37 6.39 -10.38
CA ARG A 72 8.49 7.24 -9.99
C ARG A 72 8.71 7.13 -8.49
N SER A 73 9.95 7.08 -8.03
CA SER A 73 10.28 6.98 -6.61
C SER A 73 10.88 8.29 -6.09
N VAL A 74 10.44 8.69 -4.91
CA VAL A 74 10.98 9.83 -4.15
C VAL A 74 11.19 9.38 -2.71
N THR A 75 12.36 9.68 -2.13
CA THR A 75 12.63 9.38 -0.72
C THR A 75 12.24 10.55 0.17
N VAL A 76 11.47 10.26 1.23
CA VAL A 76 10.96 11.26 2.17
C VAL A 76 11.03 10.73 3.60
N ASN A 77 11.46 11.58 4.55
CA ASN A 77 11.33 11.26 5.98
C ASN A 77 9.98 11.80 6.50
N LEU A 78 9.00 10.91 6.63
CA LEU A 78 7.67 11.28 7.15
C LEU A 78 7.66 11.72 8.62
N LYS A 79 8.74 11.49 9.37
CA LYS A 79 8.89 11.97 10.75
C LYS A 79 9.43 13.40 10.82
N ASP A 80 9.99 13.93 9.74
CA ASP A 80 10.47 15.30 9.65
C ASP A 80 9.32 16.20 9.14
N PRO A 81 9.02 17.33 9.79
CA PRO A 81 7.99 18.26 9.33
C PRO A 81 8.17 18.71 7.86
N ARG A 82 9.42 18.85 7.41
CA ARG A 82 9.71 19.18 6.00
C ARG A 82 9.29 18.06 5.05
N GLY A 83 9.45 16.80 5.50
CA GLY A 83 8.99 15.63 4.73
C GLY A 83 7.47 15.57 4.66
N GLN A 84 6.78 15.86 5.75
CA GLN A 84 5.31 15.96 5.77
C GLN A 84 4.81 17.07 4.85
N GLU A 85 5.50 18.21 4.82
CA GLU A 85 5.18 19.33 3.93
C GLU A 85 5.33 18.95 2.44
N ILE A 86 6.33 18.15 2.09
CA ILE A 86 6.48 17.60 0.74
C ILE A 86 5.26 16.74 0.36
N VAL A 87 4.79 15.89 1.29
CA VAL A 87 3.60 15.06 1.06
C VAL A 87 2.37 15.94 0.84
N ARG A 88 2.15 16.97 1.68
CA ARG A 88 1.02 17.89 1.52
C ARG A 88 1.02 18.57 0.15
N LYS A 89 2.15 19.08 -0.30
CA LYS A 89 2.29 19.70 -1.63
C LYS A 89 2.02 18.75 -2.80
N LEU A 90 2.35 17.46 -2.63
CA LEU A 90 2.00 16.45 -3.62
C LEU A 90 0.50 16.18 -3.61
N VAL A 91 -0.12 16.09 -2.41
CA VAL A 91 -1.55 15.81 -2.23
C VAL A 91 -2.43 16.95 -2.75
N GLU A 92 -2.01 18.22 -2.63
CA GLU A 92 -2.72 19.37 -3.21
C GLU A 92 -3.02 19.20 -4.72
N ARG A 93 -2.19 18.42 -5.41
CA ARG A 93 -2.28 18.21 -6.86
C ARG A 93 -2.59 16.77 -7.24
N ALA A 94 -2.77 15.90 -6.27
CA ALA A 94 -3.06 14.50 -6.51
C ALA A 94 -4.57 14.26 -6.65
N ASP A 95 -4.92 13.23 -7.39
CA ASP A 95 -6.28 12.74 -7.49
C ASP A 95 -6.51 11.60 -6.49
N VAL A 96 -5.45 10.84 -6.19
CA VAL A 96 -5.50 9.68 -5.27
C VAL A 96 -4.30 9.69 -4.34
N LEU A 97 -4.53 9.40 -3.06
CA LEU A 97 -3.49 9.00 -2.09
C LEU A 97 -3.77 7.58 -1.64
N VAL A 98 -2.74 6.74 -1.66
CA VAL A 98 -2.84 5.35 -1.18
C VAL A 98 -1.80 5.11 -0.09
N GLU A 99 -2.23 4.54 1.03
CA GLU A 99 -1.36 4.17 2.15
C GLU A 99 -1.75 2.80 2.73
N ASN A 100 -0.81 2.11 3.37
CA ASN A 100 -1.08 0.86 4.06
C ASN A 100 -0.36 0.76 5.42
N PHE A 101 -0.34 1.86 6.16
CA PHE A 101 0.12 1.88 7.54
C PHE A 101 -0.93 1.32 8.50
N ARG A 102 -0.52 1.01 9.71
CA ARG A 102 -1.44 0.66 10.79
C ARG A 102 -2.39 1.81 11.08
N GLY A 103 -3.59 1.49 11.53
CA GLY A 103 -4.55 2.49 11.98
C GLY A 103 -3.95 3.51 12.96
N GLY A 104 -4.20 4.78 12.71
CA GLY A 104 -3.73 5.92 13.48
C GLY A 104 -2.31 6.42 13.17
N VAL A 105 -1.52 5.72 12.36
CA VAL A 105 -0.16 6.18 12.00
C VAL A 105 -0.21 7.44 11.15
N MET A 106 -1.03 7.47 10.13
CA MET A 106 -1.16 8.64 9.26
C MET A 106 -1.69 9.85 10.03
N ASP A 107 -2.62 9.66 10.96
CA ASP A 107 -3.11 10.73 11.84
C ASP A 107 -1.99 11.27 12.72
N SER A 108 -1.17 10.40 13.31
CA SER A 108 -0.02 10.80 14.13
C SER A 108 1.04 11.60 13.37
N LEU A 109 1.10 11.44 12.05
CA LEU A 109 1.97 12.20 11.14
C LEU A 109 1.31 13.50 10.63
N GLY A 110 0.05 13.76 10.98
CA GLY A 110 -0.72 14.87 10.42
C GLY A 110 -1.03 14.73 8.92
N LEU A 111 -1.09 13.49 8.44
CA LEU A 111 -1.33 13.09 7.05
C LEU A 111 -2.56 12.17 6.93
N GLY A 112 -3.38 12.04 7.98
CA GLY A 112 -4.60 11.25 7.97
C GLY A 112 -5.70 11.85 7.11
N TYR A 113 -6.76 11.09 6.90
CA TYR A 113 -7.87 11.46 6.01
C TYR A 113 -8.42 12.87 6.28
N GLY A 114 -8.71 13.20 7.54
CA GLY A 114 -9.27 14.52 7.91
C GLY A 114 -8.37 15.69 7.49
N ALA A 115 -7.05 15.56 7.67
CA ALA A 115 -6.11 16.60 7.27
C ALA A 115 -5.95 16.68 5.74
N MET A 116 -5.91 15.54 5.06
CA MET A 116 -5.69 15.49 3.61
C MET A 116 -6.94 15.88 2.82
N SER A 117 -8.14 15.50 3.28
CA SER A 117 -9.41 15.92 2.66
C SER A 117 -9.70 17.41 2.87
N ALA A 118 -9.30 17.99 4.01
CA ALA A 118 -9.37 19.44 4.21
C ALA A 118 -8.44 20.21 3.26
N LEU A 119 -7.28 19.65 2.94
CA LEU A 119 -6.31 20.24 2.02
C LEU A 119 -6.75 20.10 0.56
N ASN A 120 -7.27 18.95 0.18
CA ASN A 120 -7.78 18.64 -1.16
C ASN A 120 -9.12 17.90 -1.05
N PRO A 121 -10.26 18.63 -1.11
CA PRO A 121 -11.59 18.01 -0.97
C PRO A 121 -11.97 17.04 -2.08
N ALA A 122 -11.27 17.06 -3.22
CA ALA A 122 -11.48 16.13 -4.32
C ALA A 122 -10.61 14.87 -4.23
N LEU A 123 -9.76 14.77 -3.19
CA LEU A 123 -8.83 13.66 -3.03
C LEU A 123 -9.55 12.35 -2.72
N ILE A 124 -9.26 11.32 -3.48
CA ILE A 124 -9.61 9.94 -3.11
C ILE A 124 -8.53 9.43 -2.16
N TYR A 125 -8.88 9.22 -0.89
CA TYR A 125 -7.97 8.69 0.13
C TYR A 125 -8.22 7.19 0.32
N CYS A 126 -7.27 6.36 -0.11
CA CYS A 126 -7.35 4.91 0.01
C CYS A 126 -6.43 4.41 1.12
N SER A 127 -7.01 3.78 2.14
CA SER A 127 -6.28 3.18 3.25
C SER A 127 -6.46 1.66 3.27
N LEU A 128 -5.36 0.93 3.18
CA LEU A 128 -5.36 -0.53 3.22
C LEU A 128 -4.82 -1.01 4.58
N THR A 129 -5.65 -1.69 5.34
CA THR A 129 -5.25 -2.27 6.63
C THR A 129 -5.82 -3.68 6.78
N ALA A 130 -5.16 -4.51 7.58
CA ALA A 130 -5.61 -5.88 7.80
C ALA A 130 -6.96 -5.99 8.52
N TYR A 131 -7.31 -4.99 9.35
CA TYR A 131 -8.48 -5.05 10.23
C TYR A 131 -9.37 -3.79 10.16
N GLY A 132 -9.17 -2.93 9.17
CA GLY A 132 -9.83 -1.63 9.09
C GLY A 132 -9.16 -0.56 9.96
N GLN A 133 -9.58 0.69 9.81
CA GLN A 133 -9.06 1.82 10.58
C GLN A 133 -9.70 1.94 11.97
N SER A 134 -10.89 1.38 12.16
CA SER A 134 -11.68 1.43 13.38
C SER A 134 -11.94 0.02 13.93
N GLY A 135 -12.48 -0.07 15.15
CA GLY A 135 -12.81 -1.32 15.80
C GLY A 135 -11.69 -1.85 16.69
N PRO A 136 -11.95 -2.98 17.39
CA PRO A 136 -11.08 -3.48 18.46
C PRO A 136 -9.70 -3.91 17.97
N LYS A 137 -9.55 -4.28 16.71
CA LYS A 137 -8.28 -4.70 16.09
C LYS A 137 -7.67 -3.66 15.14
N GLY A 138 -8.24 -2.47 15.00
CA GLY A 138 -7.81 -1.46 14.02
C GLY A 138 -6.34 -1.02 14.15
N ARG A 139 -5.74 -1.17 15.34
CA ARG A 139 -4.31 -0.88 15.59
C ARG A 139 -3.40 -2.11 15.50
N HIS A 140 -3.95 -3.29 15.27
CA HIS A 140 -3.13 -4.50 15.13
C HIS A 140 -2.44 -4.55 13.77
N THR A 141 -1.25 -5.13 13.76
CA THR A 141 -0.55 -5.48 12.52
C THR A 141 -0.90 -6.90 12.13
N ALA A 142 -1.03 -7.14 10.83
CA ALA A 142 -1.04 -8.48 10.30
C ALA A 142 -0.34 -8.51 8.93
N TYR A 143 0.24 -9.66 8.63
CA TYR A 143 0.67 -10.04 7.30
C TYR A 143 -0.27 -11.11 6.76
N ASP A 144 -0.17 -11.42 5.49
CA ASP A 144 -1.02 -12.33 4.74
C ASP A 144 -1.41 -13.61 5.52
N GLY A 145 -0.45 -14.37 6.04
CA GLY A 145 -0.75 -15.60 6.77
C GLY A 145 -1.61 -15.41 8.03
N VAL A 146 -1.46 -14.27 8.72
CA VAL A 146 -2.31 -13.94 9.89
C VAL A 146 -3.72 -13.60 9.44
N VAL A 147 -3.87 -12.87 8.33
CA VAL A 147 -5.19 -12.54 7.77
C VAL A 147 -5.88 -13.78 7.24
N GLN A 148 -5.18 -14.68 6.54
CA GLN A 148 -5.72 -15.96 6.08
C GLN A 148 -6.26 -16.81 7.25
N ALA A 149 -5.51 -16.88 8.35
CA ALA A 149 -5.95 -17.61 9.55
C ALA A 149 -7.19 -16.93 10.19
N ALA A 150 -7.14 -15.62 10.40
CA ALA A 150 -8.21 -14.88 11.07
C ALA A 150 -9.51 -14.82 10.25
N ALA A 151 -9.41 -14.80 8.92
CA ALA A 151 -10.55 -14.82 8.00
C ALA A 151 -11.15 -16.23 7.77
N GLY A 152 -10.54 -17.26 8.34
CA GLY A 152 -11.00 -18.65 8.15
C GLY A 152 -10.56 -19.29 6.83
N MET A 153 -9.77 -18.61 6.00
CA MET A 153 -9.31 -19.15 4.72
C MET A 153 -8.50 -20.45 4.88
N MET A 154 -7.71 -20.53 5.94
CA MET A 154 -6.95 -21.75 6.24
C MET A 154 -7.84 -22.93 6.62
N SER A 155 -9.08 -22.71 7.07
CA SER A 155 -10.00 -23.80 7.45
C SER A 155 -10.51 -24.60 6.25
N VAL A 156 -10.42 -24.06 5.05
CA VAL A 156 -10.85 -24.71 3.79
C VAL A 156 -9.68 -25.21 2.96
N THR A 157 -8.46 -25.11 3.50
CA THR A 157 -7.22 -25.61 2.87
C THR A 157 -6.64 -26.76 3.68
N GLY A 158 -5.83 -27.60 3.03
CA GLY A 158 -5.24 -28.79 3.66
C GLY A 158 -6.16 -30.01 3.63
N THR A 159 -5.81 -31.01 4.43
CA THR A 159 -6.49 -32.30 4.54
C THR A 159 -6.68 -32.68 6.02
N PRO A 160 -7.53 -33.65 6.36
CA PRO A 160 -7.62 -34.15 7.74
C PRO A 160 -6.27 -34.56 8.34
N ALA A 161 -5.34 -35.02 7.52
CA ALA A 161 -4.01 -35.46 7.97
C ALA A 161 -3.04 -34.33 8.19
N THR A 162 -3.14 -33.25 7.42
CA THR A 162 -2.24 -32.08 7.52
C THR A 162 -2.78 -30.96 8.41
N GLY A 163 -4.08 -30.96 8.66
CA GLY A 163 -4.78 -29.84 9.26
C GLY A 163 -4.87 -28.62 8.32
N PRO A 164 -5.29 -27.45 8.82
CA PRO A 164 -5.35 -26.21 8.06
C PRO A 164 -3.98 -25.77 7.56
N LEU A 165 -3.90 -25.34 6.29
CA LEU A 165 -2.67 -24.87 5.67
C LEU A 165 -2.82 -23.44 5.13
N ASN A 166 -1.71 -22.72 5.10
CA ASN A 166 -1.63 -21.46 4.38
C ASN A 166 -1.81 -21.70 2.86
N GLY A 167 -2.53 -20.85 2.19
CA GLY A 167 -2.86 -20.92 0.75
C GLY A 167 -1.69 -20.68 -0.22
N GLY A 168 -0.44 -20.78 0.22
CA GLY A 168 0.75 -20.64 -0.64
C GLY A 168 1.00 -19.20 -1.13
N PRO A 169 0.36 -18.71 -2.20
CA PRO A 169 0.47 -17.31 -2.61
C PRO A 169 -0.10 -16.35 -1.56
N PRO A 170 0.40 -15.10 -1.45
CA PRO A 170 -0.12 -14.09 -0.51
C PRO A 170 -1.48 -13.55 -0.98
N THR A 171 -2.48 -14.43 -1.05
CA THR A 171 -3.81 -14.16 -1.65
C THR A 171 -4.58 -13.08 -0.91
N THR A 172 -4.37 -12.91 0.40
CA THR A 172 -5.00 -11.84 1.18
C THR A 172 -4.24 -10.52 1.09
N ASP A 173 -3.02 -10.50 0.56
CA ASP A 173 -2.31 -9.30 0.19
C ASP A 173 -2.62 -8.88 -1.27
N ASP A 174 -2.76 -9.86 -2.19
CA ASP A 174 -3.03 -9.60 -3.61
C ASP A 174 -4.52 -9.26 -3.85
N ALA A 175 -5.46 -9.96 -3.21
CA ALA A 175 -6.90 -9.74 -3.38
C ALA A 175 -7.38 -8.37 -2.90
N PRO A 176 -6.94 -7.80 -1.76
CA PRO A 176 -7.23 -6.41 -1.41
C PRO A 176 -6.66 -5.40 -2.39
N GLY A 177 -5.49 -5.66 -2.98
CA GLY A 177 -4.92 -4.83 -4.03
C GLY A 177 -5.83 -4.74 -5.27
N ILE A 178 -6.62 -5.77 -5.53
CA ILE A 178 -7.60 -5.82 -6.63
C ILE A 178 -8.99 -5.34 -6.16
N ALA A 179 -9.43 -5.73 -4.96
CA ALA A 179 -10.81 -5.58 -4.50
C ALA A 179 -11.08 -4.32 -3.65
N GLN A 180 -10.06 -3.77 -2.99
CA GLN A 180 -10.22 -2.62 -2.09
C GLN A 180 -9.86 -1.28 -2.76
N THR A 181 -10.20 -1.10 -4.00
CA THR A 181 -10.52 0.24 -4.47
C THR A 181 -11.90 0.61 -3.89
N ARG A 182 -12.07 0.49 -2.58
CA ARG A 182 -13.15 1.19 -1.88
C ARG A 182 -12.76 2.66 -1.88
N ILE A 183 -13.35 3.35 -2.79
CA ILE A 183 -13.47 4.79 -2.79
C ILE A 183 -14.40 5.10 -1.61
N ASP A 184 -13.85 5.48 -0.47
CA ASP A 184 -14.60 6.25 0.51
C ASP A 184 -14.78 7.66 -0.07
N ALA A 185 -15.64 7.77 -1.07
CA ALA A 185 -16.29 9.02 -1.38
C ALA A 185 -17.14 9.32 -0.13
N GLY A 186 -16.72 10.36 0.61
CA GLY A 186 -17.37 10.72 1.86
C GLY A 186 -18.88 10.66 1.71
N GLU A 187 -19.55 9.98 2.65
CA GLU A 187 -21.00 10.05 2.73
C GLU A 187 -21.37 11.53 2.88
N PRO A 188 -22.29 12.05 2.05
CA PRO A 188 -22.85 13.37 2.32
C PRO A 188 -23.59 13.28 3.65
N GLY A 189 -23.12 14.06 4.64
CA GLY A 189 -23.79 14.22 5.94
C GLY A 189 -25.15 14.88 5.82
#